data_f069f201ef594f53717edf2195c2ba35
#
_entry.id   f069f201ef594f53717edf2195c2ba35
#
_cell.length_a   1.000
_cell.length_b   1.000
_cell.length_c   1.000
_cell.angle_alpha   90.00
_cell.angle_beta   90.00
_cell.angle_gamma   90.00
#
_symmetry.space_group_name_H-M   'P 1'
#
loop_
_entity.id
_entity.type
_entity.pdbx_description
1 polymer ?
#
loop_
_entity_poly.entity_id
_entity_poly.type
_entity_poly.pdbx_seq_one_letter_code
_entity_poly.pdbx_strand_id
1 'polypeptide(L)'
;MACLLNTGATLDCRSSLGGIKSVYIGSTTGEDISITASTGVATALTAQGGTIDITSVADLTSSGMFEFQQPRQTASLSETGAFSEENGTAFYTQVGSFVVNTLEGEKLNTLNILGQNTRLVVIFKDANDRYWTIGNTSGAIVTASTAETGTGFSDRSGITVEVTGISPQPMYELDIS
;
A
#
# COMPACT_ATOMS: atom_id res chain seq x y z
N MET A 1 7.43 15.07 25.83
CA MET A 1 8.58 14.61 25.02
C MET A 1 8.92 15.74 24.03
N ALA A 2 10.16 16.15 23.94
CA ALA A 2 10.58 17.12 22.94
C ALA A 2 10.68 16.42 21.58
N CYS A 3 9.95 16.92 20.59
CA CYS A 3 10.07 16.45 19.21
C CYS A 3 11.32 17.10 18.59
N LEU A 4 12.45 16.43 18.66
CA LEU A 4 13.71 16.92 18.12
C LEU A 4 13.97 16.29 16.74
N LEU A 5 14.36 17.11 15.78
CA LEU A 5 14.83 16.66 14.49
C LEU A 5 16.24 16.06 14.66
N ASN A 6 16.40 14.78 14.35
CA ASN A 6 17.66 14.06 14.55
C ASN A 6 18.54 13.97 13.31
N THR A 7 17.92 14.02 12.10
CA THR A 7 18.63 13.86 10.82
C THR A 7 18.13 14.85 9.80
N GLY A 8 19.03 15.26 8.91
CA GLY A 8 18.72 16.01 7.70
C GLY A 8 18.79 15.12 6.47
N ALA A 9 18.39 15.65 5.32
CA ALA A 9 18.53 14.98 4.04
C ALA A 9 19.64 15.68 3.22
N THR A 10 20.57 14.90 2.68
CA THR A 10 21.58 15.39 1.73
C THR A 10 21.14 15.11 0.30
N LEU A 11 21.59 15.92 -0.64
CA LEU A 11 21.32 15.72 -2.04
C LEU A 11 22.27 14.65 -2.60
N ASP A 12 21.75 13.43 -2.74
CA ASP A 12 22.52 12.31 -3.29
C ASP A 12 22.54 12.32 -4.82
N CYS A 13 23.41 11.47 -5.40
CA CYS A 13 23.43 11.25 -6.85
C CYS A 13 22.04 10.76 -7.31
N ARG A 14 21.66 11.14 -8.54
CA ARG A 14 20.38 10.74 -9.17
C ARG A 14 20.36 9.25 -9.47
N SER A 15 20.06 8.43 -8.47
CA SER A 15 19.98 6.96 -8.59
C SER A 15 18.55 6.41 -8.35
N SER A 16 17.59 7.28 -8.00
CA SER A 16 16.21 6.88 -7.69
C SER A 16 15.36 6.87 -8.96
N LEU A 17 14.58 5.80 -9.13
CA LEU A 17 13.61 5.63 -10.21
C LEU A 17 12.20 5.66 -9.61
N GLY A 18 11.31 6.47 -10.19
CA GLY A 18 9.90 6.50 -9.80
C GLY A 18 9.11 5.33 -10.39
N GLY A 19 8.00 4.99 -9.74
CA GLY A 19 7.06 3.97 -10.19
C GLY A 19 6.95 2.78 -9.26
N ILE A 20 5.90 1.99 -9.46
CA ILE A 20 5.58 0.78 -8.70
C ILE A 20 5.70 -0.43 -9.62
N LYS A 21 6.36 -1.49 -9.13
CA LYS A 21 6.53 -2.77 -9.84
C LYS A 21 5.40 -3.75 -9.53
N SER A 22 5.06 -3.89 -8.26
CA SER A 22 4.05 -4.83 -7.77
C SER A 22 3.29 -4.26 -6.59
N VAL A 23 2.05 -4.72 -6.45
CA VAL A 23 1.21 -4.41 -5.28
C VAL A 23 0.80 -5.74 -4.66
N TYR A 24 0.98 -5.88 -3.36
CA TYR A 24 0.57 -7.05 -2.59
C TYR A 24 -0.61 -6.67 -1.73
N ILE A 25 -1.68 -7.44 -1.79
CA ILE A 25 -2.91 -7.16 -1.06
C ILE A 25 -3.32 -8.40 -0.30
N GLY A 26 -3.56 -8.23 0.98
CA GLY A 26 -4.12 -9.25 1.86
C GLY A 26 -5.30 -8.71 2.65
N SER A 27 -6.24 -9.58 2.97
CA SER A 27 -7.36 -9.24 3.83
C SER A 27 -7.06 -9.61 5.28
N THR A 28 -7.44 -8.76 6.21
CA THR A 28 -7.39 -9.05 7.64
C THR A 28 -8.79 -9.29 8.18
N THR A 29 -8.94 -10.26 9.07
CA THR A 29 -10.20 -10.51 9.75
C THR A 29 -10.24 -9.77 11.07
N GLY A 30 -10.50 -8.47 11.01
CA GLY A 30 -11.16 -7.76 12.11
C GLY A 30 -10.35 -7.10 13.20
N GLU A 31 -9.04 -7.32 13.37
CA GLU A 31 -8.31 -6.75 14.51
C GLU A 31 -7.13 -5.87 14.07
N ASP A 32 -6.52 -5.18 15.02
CA ASP A 32 -5.50 -4.16 14.76
C ASP A 32 -4.26 -4.71 14.05
N ILE A 33 -3.76 -3.94 13.08
CA ILE A 33 -2.49 -4.21 12.43
C ILE A 33 -1.38 -3.69 13.34
N SER A 34 -0.48 -4.57 13.74
CA SER A 34 0.70 -4.24 14.52
C SER A 34 1.92 -4.18 13.61
N ILE A 35 2.67 -3.09 13.70
CA ILE A 35 3.91 -2.91 12.97
C ILE A 35 5.05 -2.79 13.96
N THR A 36 6.04 -3.66 13.83
CA THR A 36 7.31 -3.54 14.54
C THR A 36 8.25 -2.68 13.69
N ALA A 37 8.40 -1.43 14.08
CA ALA A 37 9.20 -0.47 13.34
C ALA A 37 10.18 0.27 14.23
N SER A 38 11.32 0.65 13.64
CA SER A 38 12.30 1.54 14.23
C SER A 38 12.72 2.57 13.19
N THR A 39 12.67 3.86 13.56
CA THR A 39 13.14 4.97 12.70
C THR A 39 12.48 5.04 11.30
N GLY A 40 11.18 4.71 11.20
CA GLY A 40 10.45 4.76 9.93
C GLY A 40 10.60 3.51 9.05
N VAL A 41 11.40 2.54 9.50
CA VAL A 41 11.60 1.25 8.83
C VAL A 41 10.93 0.15 9.67
N ALA A 42 10.05 -0.61 9.08
CA ALA A 42 9.35 -1.71 9.73
C ALA A 42 10.04 -3.04 9.41
N THR A 43 10.33 -3.81 10.45
CA THR A 43 10.95 -5.14 10.34
C THR A 43 9.94 -6.27 10.38
N ALA A 44 8.71 -6.00 10.81
CA ALA A 44 7.62 -6.96 10.79
C ALA A 44 6.26 -6.25 10.71
N LEU A 45 5.31 -6.89 10.07
CA LEU A 45 3.92 -6.49 10.01
C LEU A 45 3.06 -7.70 10.35
N THR A 46 2.23 -7.57 11.38
CA THR A 46 1.36 -8.64 11.86
C THR A 46 -0.05 -8.11 12.01
N ALA A 47 -1.03 -8.82 11.50
CA ALA A 47 -2.44 -8.54 11.77
C ALA A 47 -2.94 -9.42 12.91
N GLN A 48 -3.37 -8.83 14.01
CA GLN A 48 -3.94 -9.56 15.15
C GLN A 48 -5.28 -10.18 14.76
N GLY A 49 -5.44 -11.47 15.06
CA GLY A 49 -6.63 -12.23 14.66
C GLY A 49 -6.71 -12.53 13.17
N GLY A 50 -5.73 -12.10 12.39
CA GLY A 50 -5.62 -12.31 10.95
C GLY A 50 -4.63 -13.39 10.56
N THR A 51 -4.55 -13.62 9.25
CA THR A 51 -3.66 -14.63 8.65
C THR A 51 -2.33 -14.06 8.15
N ILE A 52 -2.11 -12.76 8.33
CA ILE A 52 -0.95 -12.06 7.78
C ILE A 52 0.09 -11.85 8.87
N ASP A 53 1.22 -12.51 8.71
CA ASP A 53 2.43 -12.34 9.51
C ASP A 53 3.60 -12.23 8.52
N ILE A 54 4.13 -11.02 8.34
CA ILE A 54 5.21 -10.73 7.42
C ILE A 54 6.44 -10.37 8.22
N THR A 55 7.36 -11.30 8.28
CA THR A 55 8.67 -11.15 8.90
C THR A 55 9.83 -11.26 7.91
N SER A 56 9.53 -11.73 6.69
CA SER A 56 10.49 -11.85 5.59
C SER A 56 9.83 -11.56 4.24
N VAL A 57 10.62 -11.28 3.20
CA VAL A 57 10.12 -11.08 1.82
C VAL A 57 9.40 -12.32 1.29
N ALA A 58 9.84 -13.52 1.71
CA ALA A 58 9.20 -14.77 1.33
C ALA A 58 7.76 -14.88 1.89
N ASP A 59 7.47 -14.21 2.99
CA ASP A 59 6.14 -14.22 3.61
C ASP A 59 5.10 -13.43 2.82
N LEU A 60 5.52 -12.50 1.95
CA LEU A 60 4.60 -11.70 1.12
C LEU A 60 3.63 -12.57 0.30
N THR A 61 4.08 -13.73 -0.18
CA THR A 61 3.23 -14.65 -0.94
C THR A 61 2.70 -15.82 -0.10
N SER A 62 3.42 -16.24 0.93
CA SER A 62 3.03 -17.37 1.79
C SER A 62 1.99 -16.98 2.85
N SER A 63 1.92 -15.73 3.26
CA SER A 63 0.97 -15.22 4.26
C SER A 63 -0.41 -14.86 3.72
N GLY A 64 -0.81 -15.41 2.58
CA GLY A 64 -2.14 -15.16 2.00
C GLY A 64 -2.28 -13.81 1.32
N MET A 65 -1.18 -13.15 0.97
CA MET A 65 -1.20 -11.95 0.15
C MET A 65 -1.16 -12.31 -1.34
N PHE A 66 -1.94 -11.58 -2.11
CA PHE A 66 -2.00 -11.73 -3.56
C PHE A 66 -1.17 -10.65 -4.24
N GLU A 67 -0.27 -11.05 -5.15
CA GLU A 67 0.54 -10.14 -5.93
C GLU A 67 -0.20 -9.66 -7.18
N PHE A 68 -0.22 -8.35 -7.39
CA PHE A 68 -0.67 -7.69 -8.60
C PHE A 68 0.52 -7.01 -9.28
N GLN A 69 1.08 -7.67 -10.28
CA GLN A 69 2.18 -7.12 -11.07
C GLN A 69 1.69 -5.93 -11.91
N GLN A 70 2.47 -4.86 -11.91
CA GLN A 70 2.07 -3.62 -12.55
C GLN A 70 2.80 -3.39 -13.87
N PRO A 71 2.09 -2.97 -14.93
CA PRO A 71 2.73 -2.39 -16.10
C PRO A 71 3.52 -1.15 -15.71
N ARG A 72 4.54 -0.82 -16.52
CA ARG A 72 5.36 0.37 -16.25
C ARG A 72 4.51 1.63 -16.25
N GLN A 73 4.73 2.51 -15.27
CA GLN A 73 4.11 3.84 -15.17
C GLN A 73 2.58 3.83 -15.05
N THR A 74 1.99 2.79 -14.46
CA THR A 74 0.54 2.68 -14.29
C THR A 74 0.08 2.69 -12.85
N ALA A 75 0.97 2.47 -11.91
CA ALA A 75 0.65 2.49 -10.49
C ALA A 75 1.39 3.63 -9.78
N SER A 76 0.76 4.18 -8.76
CA SER A 76 1.29 5.27 -7.95
C SER A 76 0.96 5.08 -6.49
N LEU A 77 1.78 5.66 -5.65
CA LEU A 77 1.58 5.77 -4.21
C LEU A 77 1.88 7.19 -3.78
N SER A 78 1.02 7.78 -2.98
CA SER A 78 1.19 9.11 -2.42
C SER A 78 0.72 9.16 -0.97
N GLU A 79 1.33 10.04 -0.20
CA GLU A 79 0.94 10.30 1.18
C GLU A 79 0.80 11.81 1.40
N THR A 80 -0.25 12.19 2.12
CA THR A 80 -0.50 13.58 2.51
C THR A 80 -0.70 13.63 4.02
N GLY A 81 0.14 14.39 4.72
CA GLY A 81 0.00 14.65 6.14
C GLY A 81 -0.89 15.87 6.40
N ALA A 82 -1.82 15.76 7.32
CA ALA A 82 -2.64 16.85 7.82
C ALA A 82 -2.34 17.06 9.31
N PHE A 83 -1.99 18.30 9.66
CA PHE A 83 -1.59 18.67 11.02
C PHE A 83 -2.45 19.85 11.47
N SER A 84 -3.07 19.74 12.64
CA SER A 84 -3.84 20.81 13.24
C SER A 84 -3.27 21.13 14.62
N GLU A 85 -2.74 22.33 14.75
CA GLU A 85 -2.22 22.85 16.03
C GLU A 85 -3.37 23.10 17.01
N GLU A 86 -4.48 23.63 16.52
CA GLU A 86 -5.65 23.98 17.35
C GLU A 86 -6.30 22.75 17.99
N ASN A 87 -6.37 21.63 17.26
CA ASN A 87 -6.99 20.40 17.75
C ASN A 87 -5.96 19.38 18.28
N GLY A 88 -4.66 19.67 18.16
CA GLY A 88 -3.59 18.75 18.56
C GLY A 88 -3.61 17.43 17.79
N THR A 89 -4.12 17.42 16.55
CA THR A 89 -4.26 16.22 15.75
C THR A 89 -3.24 16.19 14.61
N ALA A 90 -2.72 14.99 14.33
CA ALA A 90 -1.88 14.72 13.18
C ALA A 90 -2.33 13.38 12.57
N PHE A 91 -2.60 13.37 11.28
CA PHE A 91 -2.89 12.13 10.56
C PHE A 91 -2.37 12.19 9.14
N TYR A 92 -2.16 11.03 8.58
CA TYR A 92 -1.66 10.84 7.22
C TYR A 92 -2.71 10.10 6.40
N THR A 93 -3.02 10.64 5.23
CA THR A 93 -3.85 9.98 4.24
C THR A 93 -2.94 9.41 3.15
N GLN A 94 -2.99 8.11 2.99
CA GLN A 94 -2.18 7.35 2.06
C GLN A 94 -3.07 6.87 0.93
N VAL A 95 -2.73 7.20 -0.30
CA VAL A 95 -3.50 6.83 -1.49
C VAL A 95 -2.61 6.07 -2.45
N GLY A 96 -3.01 4.86 -2.76
CA GLY A 96 -2.37 4.02 -3.76
C GLY A 96 -3.31 3.74 -4.92
N SER A 97 -2.81 3.85 -6.15
CA SER A 97 -3.54 3.46 -7.36
C SER A 97 -2.77 2.40 -8.11
N PHE A 98 -3.47 1.36 -8.55
CA PHE A 98 -2.89 0.28 -9.34
C PHE A 98 -3.86 -0.24 -10.39
N VAL A 99 -3.33 -1.00 -11.34
CA VAL A 99 -4.08 -1.47 -12.50
C VAL A 99 -4.09 -2.99 -12.56
N VAL A 100 -5.25 -3.55 -12.82
CA VAL A 100 -5.41 -4.96 -13.16
C VAL A 100 -5.68 -5.06 -14.66
N ASN A 101 -4.71 -5.56 -15.42
CA ASN A 101 -4.84 -5.70 -16.86
C ASN A 101 -5.81 -6.80 -17.21
N THR A 102 -6.45 -6.64 -18.36
CA THR A 102 -7.45 -7.54 -18.94
C THR A 102 -8.72 -7.65 -18.10
N LEU A 103 -9.81 -7.17 -18.67
CA LEU A 103 -11.13 -7.25 -18.06
C LEU A 103 -11.66 -8.67 -18.16
N GLU A 104 -11.68 -9.38 -17.03
CA GLU A 104 -12.16 -10.76 -16.90
C GLU A 104 -13.14 -10.86 -15.73
N GLY A 105 -14.15 -11.70 -15.85
CA GLY A 105 -15.17 -11.89 -14.82
C GLY A 105 -14.62 -12.36 -13.47
N GLU A 106 -13.59 -13.21 -13.50
CA GLU A 106 -12.92 -13.69 -12.29
C GLU A 106 -12.18 -12.57 -11.55
N LYS A 107 -11.49 -11.70 -12.28
CA LYS A 107 -10.81 -10.53 -11.72
C LYS A 107 -11.81 -9.52 -11.15
N LEU A 108 -12.94 -9.30 -11.83
CA LEU A 108 -14.02 -8.46 -11.32
C LEU A 108 -14.61 -9.00 -10.01
N ASN A 109 -14.80 -10.32 -9.92
CA ASN A 109 -15.27 -10.95 -8.69
C ASN A 109 -14.26 -10.81 -7.55
N THR A 110 -12.98 -10.98 -7.82
CA THR A 110 -11.90 -10.77 -6.83
C THR A 110 -11.91 -9.35 -6.31
N LEU A 111 -12.04 -8.36 -7.20
CA LEU A 111 -12.10 -6.96 -6.83
C LEU A 111 -13.39 -6.61 -6.06
N ASN A 112 -14.51 -7.26 -6.38
CA ASN A 112 -15.75 -7.11 -5.61
C ASN A 112 -15.55 -7.60 -4.16
N ILE A 113 -14.88 -8.73 -3.96
CA ILE A 113 -14.54 -9.25 -2.63
C ILE A 113 -13.61 -8.28 -1.90
N LEU A 114 -12.59 -7.76 -2.57
CA LEU A 114 -11.69 -6.76 -1.99
C LEU A 114 -12.42 -5.48 -1.61
N GLY A 115 -13.35 -5.01 -2.44
CA GLY A 115 -14.17 -3.82 -2.18
C GLY A 115 -15.16 -3.98 -1.02
N GLN A 116 -15.58 -5.19 -0.72
CA GLN A 116 -16.41 -5.48 0.43
C GLN A 116 -15.63 -5.60 1.74
N ASN A 117 -14.32 -5.74 1.64
CA ASN A 117 -13.45 -5.87 2.80
C ASN A 117 -13.13 -4.49 3.39
N THR A 118 -13.32 -4.34 4.68
CA THR A 118 -13.15 -3.06 5.38
C THR A 118 -11.74 -2.85 5.90
N ARG A 119 -10.91 -3.88 5.88
CA ARG A 119 -9.53 -3.81 6.36
C ARG A 119 -8.61 -4.65 5.48
N LEU A 120 -7.81 -3.97 4.69
CA LEU A 120 -6.80 -4.56 3.83
C LEU A 120 -5.41 -4.18 4.33
N VAL A 121 -4.47 -5.10 4.21
CA VAL A 121 -3.05 -4.79 4.23
C VAL A 121 -2.60 -4.66 2.79
N VAL A 122 -2.02 -3.52 2.46
CA VAL A 122 -1.55 -3.24 1.10
C VAL A 122 -0.10 -2.80 1.15
N ILE A 123 0.74 -3.50 0.39
CA ILE A 123 2.16 -3.24 0.30
C ILE A 123 2.51 -2.94 -1.15
N PHE A 124 3.18 -1.83 -1.37
CA PHE A 124 3.65 -1.40 -2.68
C PHE A 124 5.15 -1.63 -2.79
N LYS A 125 5.56 -2.37 -3.81
CA LYS A 125 6.96 -2.51 -4.18
C LYS A 125 7.31 -1.47 -5.23
N ASP A 126 8.22 -0.57 -4.91
CA ASP A 126 8.66 0.49 -5.83
C ASP A 126 9.70 0.00 -6.85
N ALA A 127 10.09 0.90 -7.76
CA ALA A 127 11.08 0.61 -8.78
C ALA A 127 12.50 0.45 -8.23
N ASN A 128 12.75 0.87 -6.99
CA ASN A 128 14.03 0.76 -6.30
C ASN A 128 14.09 -0.47 -5.37
N ASP A 129 13.12 -1.39 -5.52
CA ASP A 129 12.98 -2.62 -4.72
C ASP A 129 12.71 -2.38 -3.22
N ARG A 130 12.13 -1.22 -2.88
CA ARG A 130 11.65 -0.92 -1.53
C ARG A 130 10.18 -1.26 -1.41
N TYR A 131 9.78 -1.68 -0.21
CA TYR A 131 8.41 -2.06 0.10
C TYR A 131 7.78 -1.02 1.02
N TRP A 132 6.65 -0.47 0.61
CA TRP A 132 5.91 0.54 1.35
C TRP A 132 4.56 0.00 1.77
N THR A 133 4.24 0.09 3.07
CA THR A 133 2.94 -0.35 3.59
C THR A 133 2.03 0.83 3.84
N ILE A 134 0.75 0.68 3.49
CA ILE A 134 -0.30 1.65 3.76
C ILE A 134 -1.38 1.07 4.66
N GLY A 135 -2.10 1.95 5.35
CA GLY A 135 -3.13 1.55 6.29
C GLY A 135 -2.58 0.93 7.57
N ASN A 136 -1.46 1.45 8.07
CA ASN A 136 -0.61 0.86 9.10
C ASN A 136 -1.28 0.50 10.43
N THR A 137 -2.40 1.11 10.78
CA THR A 137 -3.07 0.88 12.07
C THR A 137 -4.50 0.40 11.86
N SER A 138 -5.22 1.05 10.97
CA SER A 138 -6.65 0.81 10.79
C SER A 138 -6.96 -0.03 9.55
N GLY A 139 -5.93 -0.43 8.79
CA GLY A 139 -6.08 -1.05 7.49
C GLY A 139 -6.32 -0.03 6.37
N ALA A 140 -6.22 -0.51 5.15
CA ALA A 140 -6.60 0.23 3.95
C ALA A 140 -7.94 -0.28 3.42
N ILE A 141 -8.64 0.56 2.67
CA ILE A 141 -9.91 0.22 2.02
C ILE A 141 -9.83 0.54 0.52
N VAL A 142 -10.55 -0.18 -0.30
CA VAL A 142 -10.76 0.18 -1.70
C VAL A 142 -11.76 1.34 -1.75
N THR A 143 -11.33 2.48 -2.29
CA THR A 143 -12.14 3.70 -2.37
C THR A 143 -12.77 3.90 -3.74
N ALA A 144 -12.12 3.43 -4.79
CA ALA A 144 -12.64 3.50 -6.15
C ALA A 144 -12.16 2.31 -6.99
N SER A 145 -13.02 1.91 -7.93
CA SER A 145 -12.70 0.90 -8.93
C SER A 145 -13.37 1.28 -10.25
N THR A 146 -12.59 1.40 -11.31
CA THR A 146 -13.07 1.74 -12.65
C THR A 146 -12.66 0.65 -13.62
N ALA A 147 -13.65 0.01 -14.26
CA ALA A 147 -13.44 -1.02 -15.26
C ALA A 147 -13.69 -0.44 -16.67
N GLU A 148 -12.75 -0.59 -17.57
CA GLU A 148 -12.81 -0.03 -18.92
C GLU A 148 -12.40 -1.09 -19.95
N THR A 149 -13.11 -1.14 -21.07
CA THR A 149 -12.76 -2.02 -22.20
C THR A 149 -11.89 -1.34 -23.24
N GLY A 150 -11.78 0.01 -23.16
CA GLY A 150 -11.24 0.83 -24.24
C GLY A 150 -12.20 0.94 -25.45
N THR A 151 -11.94 1.87 -26.33
CA THR A 151 -12.70 2.09 -27.57
C THR A 151 -11.88 1.77 -28.81
N GLY A 152 -10.58 2.02 -28.79
CA GLY A 152 -9.65 1.75 -29.87
C GLY A 152 -8.81 0.48 -29.59
N PHE A 153 -8.22 -0.08 -30.64
CA PHE A 153 -7.36 -1.28 -30.52
C PHE A 153 -6.10 -1.04 -29.69
N SER A 154 -5.68 0.21 -29.55
CA SER A 154 -4.54 0.61 -28.72
C SER A 154 -4.92 0.96 -27.29
N ASP A 155 -6.21 1.04 -26.99
CA ASP A 155 -6.68 1.40 -25.66
C ASP A 155 -6.53 0.22 -24.69
N ARG A 156 -6.25 0.55 -23.44
CA ARG A 156 -6.15 -0.46 -22.41
C ARG A 156 -7.53 -1.01 -22.06
N SER A 157 -7.65 -2.33 -22.02
CA SER A 157 -8.74 -3.01 -21.35
C SER A 157 -8.26 -3.46 -19.97
N GLY A 158 -8.95 -3.06 -18.92
CA GLY A 158 -8.54 -3.40 -17.55
C GLY A 158 -9.33 -2.65 -16.49
N ILE A 159 -8.86 -2.78 -15.26
CA ILE A 159 -9.51 -2.19 -14.10
C ILE A 159 -8.47 -1.36 -13.35
N THR A 160 -8.81 -0.11 -13.08
CA THR A 160 -8.03 0.76 -12.21
C THR A 160 -8.65 0.72 -10.82
N VAL A 161 -7.83 0.47 -9.82
CA VAL A 161 -8.25 0.36 -8.42
C VAL A 161 -7.51 1.41 -7.61
N GLU A 162 -8.24 2.10 -6.75
CA GLU A 162 -7.69 3.04 -5.79
C GLU A 162 -7.93 2.52 -4.37
N VAL A 163 -6.89 2.53 -3.56
CA VAL A 163 -6.92 2.13 -2.17
C VAL A 163 -6.46 3.29 -1.29
N THR A 164 -7.15 3.49 -0.19
CA THR A 164 -6.84 4.58 0.75
C THR A 164 -6.66 4.01 2.15
N GLY A 165 -5.61 4.44 2.81
CA GLY A 165 -5.36 4.19 4.22
C GLY A 165 -5.28 5.52 4.99
N ILE A 166 -5.78 5.53 6.21
CA ILE A 166 -5.61 6.66 7.13
C ILE A 166 -4.90 6.15 8.38
N SER A 167 -3.81 6.82 8.74
CA SER A 167 -2.98 6.42 9.87
C SER A 167 -2.51 7.65 10.65
N PRO A 168 -2.35 7.54 11.99
CA PRO A 168 -1.72 8.59 12.78
C PRO A 168 -0.20 8.68 12.55
N GLN A 169 0.36 7.72 11.84
CA GLN A 169 1.78 7.65 11.50
C GLN A 169 1.99 7.61 10.00
N PRO A 170 3.11 8.11 9.48
CA PRO A 170 3.43 8.03 8.07
C PRO A 170 3.58 6.57 7.61
N MET A 171 3.58 6.35 6.31
CA MET A 171 3.85 5.02 5.75
C MET A 171 5.25 4.55 6.13
N TYR A 172 5.35 3.25 6.37
CA TYR A 172 6.61 2.61 6.71
C TYR A 172 7.23 1.92 5.50
N GLU A 173 8.55 2.04 5.38
CA GLU A 173 9.34 1.15 4.55
C GLU A 173 9.48 -0.20 5.27
N LEU A 174 9.15 -1.30 4.61
CA LEU A 174 9.37 -2.65 5.12
C LEU A 174 10.77 -3.11 4.71
N ASP A 175 11.64 -3.28 5.71
CA ASP A 175 12.94 -3.94 5.57
C ASP A 175 12.84 -5.31 6.26
N ILE A 176 12.36 -6.25 5.49
CA ILE A 176 12.18 -7.63 5.94
C ILE A 176 13.18 -8.51 5.18
N SER A 177 13.94 -9.26 5.93
CA SER A 177 15.02 -10.15 5.43
C SER A 177 14.52 -11.57 5.15
#